data_51ec4d9f83c32df9fd3e1e805b79c092
#
_entry.id   51ec4d9f83c32df9fd3e1e805b79c092
#
_cell.length_a   1.000
_cell.length_b   1.000
_cell.length_c   1.000
_cell.angle_alpha   90.00
_cell.angle_beta   90.00
_cell.angle_gamma   90.00
#
_symmetry.space_group_name_H-M   'P 1'
#
loop_
_entity.id
_entity.type
_entity.pdbx_description
1 polymer ?
#
loop_
_entity_poly.entity_id
_entity_poly.type
_entity_poly.pdbx_seq_one_letter_code
_entity_poly.pdbx_strand_id
1 'polypeptide(L)'
;SCWVVLTQLLGCFVPGVGLFWPSARIFRSSKMKFVRYIMRNAAMLNAPKHIDYYAKFSPSPLSMKQFLDFGSTNACEKTSFAFLRQELPVRLSSSLKEINLLPDQLIMTQSVQLVHSWFVQSLMDILEFQDMSPDDPKVLAEFVDTLVSIRNRHNDVVPTMAQGVIEYRDAFGADPVTCQNIQYFLDRFYMNRISIRMLINQHSKFKSKSVSIGCIDSRCDVTNVIRDAYECAKMLCEQYYLGSPELELREINAKNKSQPIEISYVPSHLYHMVFELFKNAMRATIENHETSSTLPPIKVMIALGGEDLSVKICDRGGGVPFRKIDRLFSYMYSTAPRPTIGDHQRTPMAGFGYGLPISRLYARYFQGDLQLYPMEGYGTDAVIQLKALSTDSVEKLPVFNQTALRHYKFNQEADDWCVPSKEPLNLAAYKAAK
;
A
#
# COMPACT_ATOMS: atom_id res chain seq x y z
N SER A 1 -1.65 -18.76 -15.18
CA SER A 1 -2.94 -18.29 -15.28
C SER A 1 -3.11 -16.94 -14.64
N CYS A 2 -2.84 -15.91 -15.47
CA CYS A 2 -2.92 -14.49 -15.10
C CYS A 2 -4.28 -14.02 -14.53
N TRP A 3 -5.37 -14.70 -14.86
CA TRP A 3 -6.72 -14.33 -14.41
C TRP A 3 -6.92 -14.38 -12.89
N VAL A 4 -6.28 -15.30 -12.20
CA VAL A 4 -6.40 -15.44 -10.73
C VAL A 4 -5.68 -14.31 -9.98
N VAL A 5 -4.61 -13.77 -10.56
CA VAL A 5 -3.83 -12.66 -9.96
C VAL A 5 -4.55 -11.32 -10.15
N LEU A 6 -5.19 -11.13 -11.30
CA LEU A 6 -5.98 -9.90 -11.59
C LEU A 6 -7.22 -9.77 -10.72
N THR A 7 -7.93 -10.87 -10.44
CA THR A 7 -9.12 -10.84 -9.56
C THR A 7 -8.77 -10.60 -8.09
N GLN A 8 -7.57 -10.97 -7.65
CA GLN A 8 -7.12 -10.68 -6.27
C GLN A 8 -6.61 -9.24 -6.06
N LEU A 9 -6.20 -8.56 -7.14
CA LEU A 9 -5.66 -7.20 -7.08
C LEU A 9 -6.68 -6.10 -7.40
N LEU A 10 -7.70 -6.38 -8.21
CA LEU A 10 -8.58 -5.34 -8.76
C LEU A 10 -10.04 -5.41 -8.30
N GLY A 11 -10.47 -6.39 -7.53
CA GLY A 11 -11.83 -6.42 -6.93
C GLY A 11 -12.97 -6.18 -7.93
N CYS A 12 -12.91 -6.73 -9.17
CA CYS A 12 -13.96 -6.55 -10.17
C CYS A 12 -15.04 -7.62 -10.03
N PHE A 13 -16.25 -7.16 -9.80
CA PHE A 13 -17.51 -7.91 -9.81
C PHE A 13 -17.91 -8.29 -11.23
N VAL A 14 -18.33 -9.54 -11.43
CA VAL A 14 -19.10 -9.98 -12.60
C VAL A 14 -20.53 -10.21 -12.14
N PRO A 15 -21.55 -9.56 -12.72
CA PRO A 15 -22.96 -9.85 -12.44
C PRO A 15 -23.53 -10.89 -13.38
N GLY A 16 -24.27 -11.80 -12.79
CA GLY A 16 -25.21 -12.63 -13.52
C GLY A 16 -25.24 -14.08 -13.07
N VAL A 17 -26.30 -14.50 -12.40
CA VAL A 17 -27.19 -15.63 -12.69
C VAL A 17 -28.04 -15.96 -11.45
N GLY A 18 -29.36 -15.84 -11.64
CA GLY A 18 -30.36 -16.84 -11.26
C GLY A 18 -30.71 -17.02 -9.78
N LEU A 19 -31.84 -16.49 -9.43
CA LEU A 19 -32.65 -16.86 -8.25
C LEU A 19 -32.92 -18.37 -8.18
N PHE A 20 -32.53 -18.98 -7.06
CA PHE A 20 -33.20 -20.19 -6.59
C PHE A 20 -33.43 -20.08 -5.08
N TRP A 21 -34.69 -20.11 -4.67
CA TRP A 21 -35.12 -20.23 -3.29
C TRP A 21 -35.14 -21.70 -2.88
N PRO A 22 -34.68 -22.04 -1.66
CA PRO A 22 -35.40 -23.04 -0.87
C PRO A 22 -35.72 -22.56 0.55
N SER A 23 -36.93 -22.86 0.90
CA SER A 23 -37.64 -22.62 2.13
C SER A 23 -37.13 -23.43 3.32
N ALA A 24 -37.43 -22.91 4.55
CA ALA A 24 -37.62 -23.62 5.80
C ALA A 24 -36.39 -24.07 6.63
N ARG A 25 -35.40 -23.16 6.87
CA ARG A 25 -34.54 -23.21 8.11
C ARG A 25 -34.29 -21.82 8.73
N ILE A 26 -35.17 -20.89 8.50
CA ILE A 26 -34.92 -19.45 8.73
C ILE A 26 -35.20 -19.00 10.20
N PHE A 27 -35.96 -19.72 10.99
CA PHE A 27 -36.46 -19.19 12.26
C PHE A 27 -35.53 -19.31 13.50
N ARG A 28 -34.46 -20.11 13.45
CA ARG A 28 -33.46 -20.16 14.54
C ARG A 28 -32.30 -19.18 14.33
N SER A 29 -32.04 -18.77 13.09
CA SER A 29 -30.94 -17.87 12.71
C SER A 29 -31.26 -16.40 12.98
N SER A 30 -32.53 -15.98 12.96
CA SER A 30 -32.89 -14.56 13.06
C SER A 30 -32.74 -14.00 14.49
N LYS A 31 -33.05 -14.79 15.53
CA LYS A 31 -32.83 -14.36 16.94
C LYS A 31 -31.35 -14.19 17.26
N MET A 32 -30.49 -15.09 16.79
CA MET A 32 -29.04 -14.97 16.98
C MET A 32 -28.43 -13.81 16.19
N LYS A 33 -28.93 -13.53 14.98
CA LYS A 33 -28.51 -12.36 14.21
C LYS A 33 -28.94 -11.05 14.87
N PHE A 34 -30.14 -10.99 15.46
CA PHE A 34 -30.65 -9.83 16.16
C PHE A 34 -29.92 -9.56 17.49
N VAL A 35 -29.62 -10.61 18.26
CA VAL A 35 -28.81 -10.47 19.48
C VAL A 35 -27.37 -10.05 19.15
N ARG A 36 -26.74 -10.60 18.12
CA ARG A 36 -25.43 -10.16 17.63
C ARG A 36 -25.48 -8.71 17.13
N TYR A 37 -26.56 -8.29 16.47
CA TYR A 37 -26.76 -6.90 16.03
C TYR A 37 -26.87 -5.92 17.22
N ILE A 38 -27.63 -6.28 18.27
CA ILE A 38 -27.76 -5.46 19.48
C ILE A 38 -26.42 -5.42 20.25
N MET A 39 -25.73 -6.56 20.39
CA MET A 39 -24.40 -6.61 21.01
C MET A 39 -23.35 -5.81 20.22
N ARG A 40 -23.38 -5.85 18.89
CA ARG A 40 -22.53 -5.01 18.04
C ARG A 40 -22.79 -3.51 18.24
N ASN A 41 -24.04 -3.09 18.33
CA ASN A 41 -24.34 -1.68 18.58
C ASN A 41 -23.90 -1.24 19.99
N ALA A 42 -24.08 -2.07 21.02
CA ALA A 42 -23.56 -1.80 22.37
C ALA A 42 -22.01 -1.79 22.41
N ALA A 43 -21.36 -2.68 21.67
CA ALA A 43 -19.92 -2.72 21.52
C ALA A 43 -19.38 -1.48 20.76
N MET A 44 -20.09 -1.02 19.73
CA MET A 44 -19.75 0.21 19.01
C MET A 44 -19.77 1.46 19.90
N LEU A 45 -20.64 1.54 20.91
CA LEU A 45 -20.67 2.62 21.89
C LEU A 45 -19.39 2.67 22.75
N ASN A 46 -18.73 1.53 22.96
CA ASN A 46 -17.48 1.44 23.71
C ASN A 46 -16.22 1.54 22.83
N ALA A 47 -16.36 1.59 21.49
CA ALA A 47 -15.24 1.65 20.55
C ALA A 47 -14.25 2.80 20.88
N PRO A 48 -14.66 4.04 21.23
CA PRO A 48 -13.72 5.10 21.58
C PRO A 48 -12.81 4.74 22.76
N LYS A 49 -13.33 4.07 23.79
CA LYS A 49 -12.52 3.64 24.96
C LYS A 49 -11.48 2.60 24.58
N HIS A 50 -11.84 1.64 23.74
CA HIS A 50 -10.91 0.64 23.24
C HIS A 50 -9.84 1.26 22.33
N ILE A 51 -10.19 2.17 21.44
CA ILE A 51 -9.26 2.92 20.60
C ILE A 51 -8.27 3.68 21.49
N ASP A 52 -8.76 4.40 22.53
CA ASP A 52 -7.91 5.15 23.44
C ASP A 52 -6.98 4.25 24.28
N TYR A 53 -7.41 3.06 24.62
CA TYR A 53 -6.61 2.11 25.35
C TYR A 53 -5.49 1.54 24.48
N TYR A 54 -5.81 0.97 23.31
CA TYR A 54 -4.83 0.30 22.46
C TYR A 54 -3.88 1.26 21.76
N ALA A 55 -4.30 2.48 21.46
CA ALA A 55 -3.43 3.50 20.86
C ALA A 55 -2.30 4.00 21.79
N LYS A 56 -2.31 3.62 23.07
CA LYS A 56 -1.20 3.91 24.00
C LYS A 56 0.00 2.99 23.77
N PHE A 57 -0.20 1.85 23.14
CA PHE A 57 0.85 0.87 22.87
C PHE A 57 1.49 1.15 21.52
N SER A 58 2.79 0.88 21.43
CA SER A 58 3.52 0.91 20.16
C SER A 58 3.39 -0.43 19.45
N PRO A 59 3.21 -0.45 18.13
CA PRO A 59 3.22 -1.69 17.36
C PRO A 59 4.60 -2.36 17.43
N SER A 60 4.63 -3.68 17.32
CA SER A 60 5.84 -4.51 17.38
C SER A 60 6.31 -4.82 15.96
N PRO A 61 7.40 -4.20 15.45
CA PRO A 61 7.91 -4.51 14.12
C PRO A 61 8.55 -5.90 14.09
N LEU A 62 8.25 -6.68 13.05
CA LEU A 62 8.82 -7.99 12.81
C LEU A 62 9.84 -7.95 11.68
N SER A 63 10.92 -8.74 11.80
CA SER A 63 11.85 -8.97 10.70
C SER A 63 11.29 -10.01 9.72
N MET A 64 11.76 -9.99 8.46
CA MET A 64 11.44 -11.02 7.48
C MET A 64 11.79 -12.41 7.99
N LYS A 65 12.90 -12.54 8.71
CA LYS A 65 13.31 -13.79 9.36
C LYS A 65 12.27 -14.26 10.37
N GLN A 66 11.77 -13.38 11.25
CA GLN A 66 10.71 -13.74 12.21
C GLN A 66 9.44 -14.17 11.50
N PHE A 67 9.03 -13.52 10.43
CA PHE A 67 7.89 -13.97 9.63
C PHE A 67 8.10 -15.38 9.04
N LEU A 68 9.32 -15.68 8.56
CA LEU A 68 9.68 -17.01 8.05
C LEU A 68 9.70 -18.06 9.19
N ASP A 69 10.26 -17.70 10.33
CA ASP A 69 10.32 -18.58 11.51
C ASP A 69 8.91 -18.87 12.04
N PHE A 70 7.99 -17.91 12.03
CA PHE A 70 6.58 -18.13 12.36
C PHE A 70 5.88 -19.09 11.40
N GLY A 71 6.33 -19.20 10.17
CA GLY A 71 5.79 -20.12 9.15
C GLY A 71 6.49 -21.47 9.08
N SER A 72 7.59 -21.69 9.81
CA SER A 72 8.37 -22.91 9.82
C SER A 72 7.76 -24.00 10.73
N THR A 73 8.42 -25.16 10.82
CA THR A 73 7.96 -26.36 11.55
C THR A 73 7.60 -26.16 13.02
N ASN A 74 8.04 -25.08 13.65
CA ASN A 74 7.72 -24.71 15.05
C ASN A 74 6.56 -23.71 15.15
N ALA A 75 5.96 -23.28 14.05
CA ALA A 75 4.85 -22.34 14.05
C ALA A 75 3.57 -23.02 14.51
N CYS A 76 3.18 -22.72 15.73
CA CYS A 76 1.90 -23.12 16.24
C CYS A 76 0.85 -22.04 15.89
N GLU A 77 -0.24 -22.47 15.24
CA GLU A 77 -1.42 -21.61 14.98
C GLU A 77 -1.85 -20.86 16.26
N LYS A 78 -1.68 -21.50 17.42
CA LYS A 78 -1.94 -20.92 18.76
C LYS A 78 -1.03 -19.73 19.09
N THR A 79 0.27 -19.83 18.78
CA THR A 79 1.23 -18.74 19.04
C THR A 79 0.93 -17.53 18.16
N SER A 80 0.62 -17.78 16.88
CA SER A 80 0.22 -16.72 15.96
C SER A 80 -1.11 -16.08 16.38
N PHE A 81 -2.09 -16.86 16.82
CA PHE A 81 -3.33 -16.36 17.39
C PHE A 81 -3.07 -15.46 18.60
N ALA A 82 -2.26 -15.93 19.57
CA ALA A 82 -1.94 -15.17 20.78
C ALA A 82 -1.25 -13.82 20.45
N PHE A 83 -0.36 -13.80 19.46
CA PHE A 83 0.29 -12.57 18.99
C PHE A 83 -0.68 -11.66 18.29
N LEU A 84 -1.44 -12.14 17.28
CA LEU A 84 -2.31 -11.33 16.46
C LEU A 84 -3.47 -10.69 17.22
N ARG A 85 -4.05 -11.39 18.18
CA ARG A 85 -5.14 -10.84 19.01
C ARG A 85 -4.70 -9.64 19.85
N GLN A 86 -3.40 -9.50 20.13
CA GLN A 86 -2.84 -8.34 20.84
C GLN A 86 -2.33 -7.26 19.88
N GLU A 87 -1.65 -7.64 18.82
CA GLU A 87 -0.98 -6.72 17.90
C GLU A 87 -1.95 -6.01 16.95
N LEU A 88 -2.95 -6.73 16.41
CA LEU A 88 -3.91 -6.12 15.47
C LEU A 88 -4.74 -4.98 16.09
N PRO A 89 -5.26 -5.07 17.34
CA PRO A 89 -5.92 -3.94 17.98
C PRO A 89 -5.03 -2.70 18.11
N VAL A 90 -3.73 -2.86 18.38
CA VAL A 90 -2.78 -1.75 18.46
C VAL A 90 -2.65 -1.05 17.10
N ARG A 91 -2.41 -1.83 16.03
CA ARG A 91 -2.26 -1.27 14.67
C ARG A 91 -3.56 -0.62 14.16
N LEU A 92 -4.71 -1.25 14.39
CA LEU A 92 -6.02 -0.70 14.02
C LEU A 92 -6.34 0.60 14.78
N SER A 93 -6.10 0.60 16.09
CA SER A 93 -6.36 1.79 16.93
C SER A 93 -5.45 2.96 16.59
N SER A 94 -4.18 2.70 16.26
CA SER A 94 -3.26 3.74 15.78
C SER A 94 -3.79 4.40 14.50
N SER A 95 -4.27 3.60 13.52
CA SER A 95 -4.88 4.12 12.30
C SER A 95 -6.13 4.97 12.59
N LEU A 96 -7.01 4.49 13.48
CA LEU A 96 -8.23 5.20 13.85
C LEU A 96 -7.93 6.54 14.54
N LYS A 97 -6.91 6.59 15.39
CA LYS A 97 -6.47 7.85 16.01
C LYS A 97 -5.98 8.85 14.97
N GLU A 98 -5.22 8.40 13.98
CA GLU A 98 -4.72 9.28 12.93
C GLU A 98 -5.84 9.77 12.01
N ILE A 99 -6.84 8.94 11.67
CA ILE A 99 -8.03 9.37 10.92
C ILE A 99 -8.74 10.51 11.68
N ASN A 100 -8.88 10.40 13.01
CA ASN A 100 -9.53 11.41 13.83
C ASN A 100 -8.73 12.73 13.98
N LEU A 101 -7.51 12.82 13.44
CA LEU A 101 -6.71 14.05 13.38
C LEU A 101 -6.78 14.76 12.03
N LEU A 102 -7.45 14.17 11.06
CA LEU A 102 -7.70 14.83 9.77
C LEU A 102 -8.60 16.06 9.96
N PRO A 103 -8.57 17.02 9.02
CA PRO A 103 -9.52 18.14 9.04
C PRO A 103 -10.98 17.66 9.09
N ASP A 104 -11.80 18.33 9.90
CA ASP A 104 -13.21 17.93 10.10
C ASP A 104 -13.97 17.77 8.78
N GLN A 105 -13.73 18.66 7.82
CA GLN A 105 -14.36 18.59 6.49
C GLN A 105 -13.97 17.33 5.72
N LEU A 106 -12.74 16.83 5.89
CA LEU A 106 -12.29 15.58 5.24
C LEU A 106 -12.87 14.37 5.97
N ILE A 107 -12.91 14.37 7.31
CA ILE A 107 -13.52 13.29 8.09
C ILE A 107 -15.01 13.17 7.74
N MET A 108 -15.69 14.28 7.48
CA MET A 108 -17.13 14.32 7.19
C MET A 108 -17.48 13.84 5.77
N THR A 109 -16.50 13.61 4.89
CA THR A 109 -16.77 13.02 3.58
C THR A 109 -17.32 11.60 3.74
N GLN A 110 -18.27 11.22 2.87
CA GLN A 110 -18.92 9.91 2.94
C GLN A 110 -17.91 8.77 2.81
N SER A 111 -16.93 8.92 1.94
CA SER A 111 -15.91 7.91 1.67
C SER A 111 -14.97 7.71 2.86
N VAL A 112 -14.51 8.76 3.54
CA VAL A 112 -13.65 8.65 4.73
C VAL A 112 -14.43 8.05 5.91
N GLN A 113 -15.69 8.43 6.12
CA GLN A 113 -16.55 7.83 7.15
C GLN A 113 -16.75 6.33 6.92
N LEU A 114 -16.89 5.90 5.65
CA LEU A 114 -17.01 4.48 5.31
C LEU A 114 -15.74 3.72 5.68
N VAL A 115 -14.56 4.24 5.33
CA VAL A 115 -13.27 3.66 5.71
C VAL A 115 -13.12 3.61 7.24
N HIS A 116 -13.43 4.69 7.93
CA HIS A 116 -13.41 4.74 9.40
C HIS A 116 -14.28 3.63 10.00
N SER A 117 -15.52 3.46 9.50
CA SER A 117 -16.44 2.42 9.98
C SER A 117 -15.89 1.01 9.77
N TRP A 118 -15.18 0.73 8.65
CA TRP A 118 -14.54 -0.56 8.40
C TRP A 118 -13.43 -0.88 9.41
N PHE A 119 -12.64 0.13 9.77
CA PHE A 119 -11.57 -0.05 10.77
C PHE A 119 -12.13 -0.25 12.18
N VAL A 120 -13.17 0.52 12.57
CA VAL A 120 -13.86 0.33 13.86
C VAL A 120 -14.45 -1.07 13.94
N GLN A 121 -15.18 -1.51 12.92
CA GLN A 121 -15.75 -2.86 12.90
C GLN A 121 -14.67 -3.94 12.98
N SER A 122 -13.55 -3.77 12.28
CA SER A 122 -12.45 -4.72 12.31
C SER A 122 -11.78 -4.79 13.68
N LEU A 123 -11.65 -3.65 14.37
CA LEU A 123 -11.19 -3.62 15.76
C LEU A 123 -12.13 -4.42 16.66
N MET A 124 -13.43 -4.18 16.58
CA MET A 124 -14.42 -4.86 17.42
C MET A 124 -14.46 -6.36 17.15
N ASP A 125 -14.37 -6.79 15.89
CA ASP A 125 -14.35 -8.20 15.51
C ASP A 125 -13.13 -8.95 16.14
N ILE A 126 -11.95 -8.29 16.23
CA ILE A 126 -10.78 -8.89 16.90
C ILE A 126 -10.92 -8.91 18.42
N LEU A 127 -11.53 -7.89 19.01
CA LEU A 127 -11.72 -7.81 20.45
C LEU A 127 -12.64 -8.91 21.00
N GLU A 128 -13.52 -9.50 20.19
CA GLU A 128 -14.33 -10.65 20.57
C GLU A 128 -13.47 -11.86 21.01
N PHE A 129 -12.21 -11.95 20.55
CA PHE A 129 -11.30 -13.07 20.84
C PHE A 129 -10.34 -12.82 22.02
N GLN A 130 -10.43 -11.66 22.72
CA GLN A 130 -9.45 -11.30 23.76
C GLN A 130 -9.38 -12.30 24.91
N ASP A 131 -10.52 -12.83 25.35
CA ASP A 131 -10.63 -13.74 26.48
C ASP A 131 -10.77 -15.21 26.05
N MET A 132 -10.68 -15.51 24.75
CA MET A 132 -10.86 -16.87 24.24
C MET A 132 -9.56 -17.68 24.33
N SER A 133 -9.69 -18.98 24.67
CA SER A 133 -8.53 -19.88 24.75
C SER A 133 -8.07 -20.32 23.35
N PRO A 134 -6.75 -20.27 23.06
CA PRO A 134 -6.19 -20.81 21.82
C PRO A 134 -6.22 -22.37 21.77
N ASP A 135 -6.62 -23.04 22.84
CA ASP A 135 -6.65 -24.50 22.88
C ASP A 135 -7.87 -25.11 22.19
N ASP A 136 -8.92 -24.33 21.99
CA ASP A 136 -10.12 -24.78 21.26
C ASP A 136 -9.91 -24.60 19.74
N PRO A 137 -9.90 -25.72 18.97
CA PRO A 137 -9.76 -25.65 17.50
C PRO A 137 -10.89 -24.87 16.81
N LYS A 138 -12.08 -24.76 17.44
CA LYS A 138 -13.18 -23.97 16.89
C LYS A 138 -12.88 -22.48 16.97
N VAL A 139 -12.32 -22.04 18.10
CA VAL A 139 -11.89 -20.63 18.28
C VAL A 139 -10.84 -20.25 17.25
N LEU A 140 -9.84 -21.12 17.00
CA LEU A 140 -8.82 -20.87 15.98
C LEU A 140 -9.43 -20.79 14.56
N ALA A 141 -10.38 -21.67 14.23
CA ALA A 141 -11.05 -21.64 12.94
C ALA A 141 -11.90 -20.36 12.76
N GLU A 142 -12.69 -19.97 13.78
CA GLU A 142 -13.49 -18.75 13.77
C GLU A 142 -12.61 -17.49 13.67
N PHE A 143 -11.44 -17.49 14.31
CA PHE A 143 -10.48 -16.40 14.21
C PHE A 143 -9.94 -16.25 12.79
N VAL A 144 -9.55 -17.34 12.13
CA VAL A 144 -9.11 -17.31 10.72
C VAL A 144 -10.20 -16.76 9.81
N ASP A 145 -11.46 -17.21 9.98
CA ASP A 145 -12.59 -16.75 9.20
C ASP A 145 -12.84 -15.24 9.42
N THR A 146 -12.67 -14.77 10.64
CA THR A 146 -12.75 -13.35 11.01
C THR A 146 -11.64 -12.54 10.35
N LEU A 147 -10.40 -13.03 10.37
CA LEU A 147 -9.28 -12.37 9.69
C LEU A 147 -9.49 -12.27 8.16
N VAL A 148 -10.01 -13.34 7.54
CA VAL A 148 -10.38 -13.33 6.11
C VAL A 148 -11.48 -12.31 5.84
N SER A 149 -12.49 -12.22 6.71
CA SER A 149 -13.56 -11.22 6.61
C SER A 149 -13.00 -9.78 6.70
N ILE A 150 -12.10 -9.51 7.66
CA ILE A 150 -11.42 -8.22 7.80
C ILE A 150 -10.61 -7.90 6.56
N ARG A 151 -9.81 -8.85 6.06
CA ARG A 151 -9.03 -8.67 4.83
C ARG A 151 -9.91 -8.28 3.65
N ASN A 152 -11.03 -8.96 3.47
CA ASN A 152 -11.97 -8.71 2.37
C ASN A 152 -12.66 -7.34 2.52
N ARG A 153 -13.06 -6.96 3.74
CA ARG A 153 -13.61 -5.63 4.06
C ARG A 153 -12.63 -4.51 3.70
N HIS A 154 -11.34 -4.75 3.87
CA HIS A 154 -10.30 -3.76 3.59
C HIS A 154 -9.81 -3.76 2.12
N ASN A 155 -10.43 -4.52 1.19
CA ASN A 155 -9.99 -4.53 -0.21
C ASN A 155 -10.08 -3.13 -0.83
N ASP A 156 -11.20 -2.46 -0.64
CA ASP A 156 -11.51 -1.18 -1.30
C ASP A 156 -11.07 0.06 -0.49
N VAL A 157 -10.27 -0.11 0.57
CA VAL A 157 -9.80 1.01 1.42
C VAL A 157 -9.02 2.05 0.61
N VAL A 158 -8.14 1.63 -0.32
CA VAL A 158 -7.33 2.57 -1.12
C VAL A 158 -8.19 3.42 -2.05
N PRO A 159 -9.01 2.85 -2.93
CA PRO A 159 -9.86 3.65 -3.82
C PRO A 159 -10.89 4.48 -3.06
N THR A 160 -11.46 3.97 -1.97
CA THR A 160 -12.45 4.71 -1.17
C THR A 160 -11.81 5.90 -0.44
N MET A 161 -10.63 5.73 0.15
CA MET A 161 -9.90 6.86 0.77
C MET A 161 -9.49 7.89 -0.28
N ALA A 162 -9.04 7.45 -1.47
CA ALA A 162 -8.72 8.33 -2.58
C ALA A 162 -9.94 9.15 -3.02
N GLN A 163 -11.12 8.52 -3.10
CA GLN A 163 -12.38 9.19 -3.40
C GLN A 163 -12.71 10.25 -2.34
N GLY A 164 -12.53 9.96 -1.05
CA GLY A 164 -12.75 10.92 0.02
C GLY A 164 -11.84 12.16 -0.08
N VAL A 165 -10.58 11.97 -0.47
CA VAL A 165 -9.65 13.07 -0.71
C VAL A 165 -10.07 13.91 -1.94
N ILE A 166 -10.62 13.27 -2.98
CA ILE A 166 -11.18 13.98 -4.15
C ILE A 166 -12.41 14.76 -3.75
N GLU A 167 -13.36 14.15 -3.01
CA GLU A 167 -14.55 14.82 -2.49
C GLU A 167 -14.20 16.08 -1.69
N TYR A 168 -13.20 15.97 -0.82
CA TYR A 168 -12.70 17.11 -0.06
C TYR A 168 -12.13 18.21 -0.95
N ARG A 169 -11.24 17.84 -1.87
CA ARG A 169 -10.59 18.81 -2.76
C ARG A 169 -11.56 19.53 -3.68
N ASP A 170 -12.56 18.83 -4.19
CA ASP A 170 -13.56 19.39 -5.10
C ASP A 170 -14.52 20.34 -4.36
N ALA A 171 -14.76 20.12 -3.05
CA ALA A 171 -15.61 20.96 -2.22
C ALA A 171 -14.87 22.18 -1.61
N PHE A 172 -13.62 22.01 -1.19
CA PHE A 172 -12.89 23.00 -0.37
C PHE A 172 -11.60 23.53 -1.01
N GLY A 173 -11.17 22.94 -2.14
CA GLY A 173 -9.93 23.31 -2.82
C GLY A 173 -8.70 22.58 -2.25
N ALA A 174 -7.52 23.03 -2.67
CA ALA A 174 -6.23 22.44 -2.31
C ALA A 174 -5.35 23.49 -1.60
N ASP A 175 -5.53 23.62 -0.30
CA ASP A 175 -4.61 24.41 0.54
C ASP A 175 -3.28 23.64 0.72
N PRO A 176 -2.10 24.26 0.50
CA PRO A 176 -0.81 23.60 0.60
C PRO A 176 -0.53 22.93 1.95
N VAL A 177 -0.91 23.58 3.05
CA VAL A 177 -0.72 23.08 4.43
C VAL A 177 -1.56 21.82 4.65
N THR A 178 -2.83 21.89 4.27
CA THR A 178 -3.74 20.74 4.37
C THR A 178 -3.29 19.60 3.46
N CYS A 179 -2.78 19.89 2.26
CA CYS A 179 -2.23 18.88 1.36
C CYS A 179 -1.02 18.14 1.97
N GLN A 180 -0.13 18.83 2.68
CA GLN A 180 1.00 18.21 3.38
C GLN A 180 0.52 17.31 4.52
N ASN A 181 -0.46 17.74 5.31
CA ASN A 181 -1.05 16.93 6.36
C ASN A 181 -1.74 15.67 5.82
N ILE A 182 -2.48 15.80 4.71
CA ILE A 182 -3.09 14.66 4.03
C ILE A 182 -2.02 13.71 3.51
N GLN A 183 -0.94 14.21 2.90
CA GLN A 183 0.20 13.40 2.42
C GLN A 183 0.83 12.62 3.58
N TYR A 184 1.15 13.29 4.68
CA TYR A 184 1.73 12.67 5.87
C TYR A 184 0.82 11.59 6.46
N PHE A 185 -0.47 11.88 6.57
CA PHE A 185 -1.48 10.92 7.02
C PHE A 185 -1.54 9.69 6.10
N LEU A 186 -1.67 9.89 4.78
CA LEU A 186 -1.83 8.79 3.82
C LEU A 186 -0.61 7.86 3.79
N ASP A 187 0.61 8.41 3.87
CA ASP A 187 1.83 7.60 3.94
C ASP A 187 1.80 6.67 5.16
N ARG A 188 1.42 7.18 6.32
CA ARG A 188 1.34 6.41 7.56
C ARG A 188 0.18 5.43 7.56
N PHE A 189 -0.98 5.88 7.13
CA PHE A 189 -2.20 5.07 7.05
C PHE A 189 -2.03 3.87 6.10
N TYR A 190 -1.48 4.10 4.91
CA TYR A 190 -1.24 2.99 3.97
C TYR A 190 -0.09 2.10 4.40
N MET A 191 0.97 2.62 5.03
CA MET A 191 2.02 1.81 5.63
C MET A 191 1.44 0.86 6.69
N ASN A 192 0.61 1.38 7.58
CA ASN A 192 -0.04 0.57 8.60
C ASN A 192 -1.02 -0.46 7.99
N ARG A 193 -1.76 -0.07 6.94
CA ARG A 193 -2.60 -1.01 6.19
C ARG A 193 -1.80 -2.15 5.55
N ILE A 194 -0.64 -1.86 4.96
CA ILE A 194 0.27 -2.88 4.41
C ILE A 194 0.65 -3.86 5.52
N SER A 195 1.02 -3.36 6.69
CA SER A 195 1.43 -4.17 7.83
C SER A 195 0.30 -5.06 8.37
N ILE A 196 -0.92 -4.53 8.49
CA ILE A 196 -2.11 -5.30 8.91
C ILE A 196 -2.39 -6.43 7.91
N ARG A 197 -2.37 -6.13 6.60
CA ARG A 197 -2.59 -7.15 5.57
C ARG A 197 -1.50 -8.22 5.56
N MET A 198 -0.25 -7.82 5.80
CA MET A 198 0.88 -8.74 5.90
C MET A 198 0.67 -9.76 7.02
N LEU A 199 0.31 -9.31 8.22
CA LEU A 199 0.02 -10.16 9.37
C LEU A 199 -1.15 -11.12 9.10
N ILE A 200 -2.26 -10.60 8.57
CA ILE A 200 -3.45 -11.40 8.25
C ILE A 200 -3.13 -12.45 7.19
N ASN A 201 -2.44 -12.07 6.11
CA ASN A 201 -2.10 -13.00 5.03
C ASN A 201 -1.13 -14.09 5.48
N GLN A 202 -0.19 -13.75 6.36
CA GLN A 202 0.75 -14.72 6.93
C GLN A 202 0.01 -15.77 7.76
N HIS A 203 -0.93 -15.36 8.62
CA HIS A 203 -1.71 -16.27 9.46
C HIS A 203 -2.72 -17.12 8.64
N SER A 204 -3.43 -16.54 7.69
CA SER A 204 -4.49 -17.22 6.96
C SER A 204 -4.00 -18.36 6.05
N LYS A 205 -2.72 -18.40 5.70
CA LYS A 205 -2.12 -19.42 4.83
C LYS A 205 -1.50 -20.62 5.56
N PHE A 206 -1.53 -20.67 6.90
CA PHE A 206 -1.04 -21.84 7.66
C PHE A 206 -1.72 -23.17 7.28
N LYS A 207 -2.95 -23.10 6.74
CA LYS A 207 -3.70 -24.30 6.29
C LYS A 207 -3.28 -24.81 4.90
N SER A 208 -2.48 -24.07 4.15
CA SER A 208 -2.07 -24.45 2.78
C SER A 208 -0.72 -25.18 2.81
N LYS A 209 -0.68 -26.42 2.35
CA LYS A 209 0.56 -27.24 2.22
C LYS A 209 1.46 -26.81 1.05
N SER A 210 1.47 -25.53 0.66
CA SER A 210 2.31 -25.01 -0.43
C SER A 210 3.74 -24.72 0.04
N VAL A 211 4.69 -24.73 -0.89
CA VAL A 211 6.12 -24.45 -0.66
C VAL A 211 6.39 -23.04 -0.12
N SER A 212 5.44 -22.11 -0.28
CA SER A 212 5.55 -20.75 0.24
C SER A 212 5.05 -20.67 1.69
N ILE A 213 5.87 -20.07 2.55
CA ILE A 213 5.55 -19.82 3.96
C ILE A 213 4.67 -18.56 4.05
N GLY A 214 3.35 -18.74 4.02
CA GLY A 214 2.42 -17.60 4.03
C GLY A 214 2.46 -16.80 2.72
N CYS A 215 2.60 -15.48 2.81
CA CYS A 215 2.76 -14.59 1.66
C CYS A 215 4.23 -14.33 1.28
N ILE A 216 5.18 -14.81 2.08
CA ILE A 216 6.61 -14.70 1.85
C ILE A 216 7.09 -15.93 1.09
N ASP A 217 7.89 -15.71 0.07
CA ASP A 217 8.67 -16.72 -0.60
C ASP A 217 10.13 -16.62 -0.13
N SER A 218 10.65 -17.71 0.45
CA SER A 218 12.02 -17.78 0.95
C SER A 218 13.06 -17.78 -0.18
N ARG A 219 12.62 -18.09 -1.41
CA ARG A 219 13.43 -18.14 -2.64
C ARG A 219 12.68 -17.45 -3.78
N CYS A 220 12.25 -16.21 -3.57
CA CYS A 220 11.56 -15.41 -4.56
C CYS A 220 12.49 -15.17 -5.76
N ASP A 221 12.14 -15.73 -6.91
CA ASP A 221 12.82 -15.46 -8.19
C ASP A 221 12.42 -14.06 -8.68
N VAL A 222 13.35 -13.13 -8.49
CA VAL A 222 13.14 -11.71 -8.81
C VAL A 222 12.89 -11.49 -10.30
N THR A 223 13.63 -12.22 -11.12
CA THR A 223 13.57 -12.09 -12.58
C THR A 223 12.24 -12.53 -13.13
N ASN A 224 11.70 -13.66 -12.65
CA ASN A 224 10.40 -14.15 -13.06
C ASN A 224 9.28 -13.19 -12.63
N VAL A 225 9.32 -12.66 -11.41
CA VAL A 225 8.33 -11.66 -10.94
C VAL A 225 8.34 -10.42 -11.83
N ILE A 226 9.52 -9.93 -12.23
CA ILE A 226 9.67 -8.77 -13.11
C ILE A 226 9.11 -9.06 -14.52
N ARG A 227 9.40 -10.25 -15.08
CA ARG A 227 8.88 -10.67 -16.40
C ARG A 227 7.35 -10.78 -16.38
N ASP A 228 6.78 -11.42 -15.35
CA ASP A 228 5.33 -11.54 -15.20
C ASP A 228 4.65 -10.17 -15.10
N ALA A 229 5.23 -9.24 -14.35
CA ALA A 229 4.72 -7.89 -14.23
C ALA A 229 4.81 -7.09 -15.54
N TYR A 230 5.93 -7.26 -16.29
CA TYR A 230 6.07 -6.65 -17.61
C TYR A 230 5.04 -7.19 -18.59
N GLU A 231 4.85 -8.50 -18.70
CA GLU A 231 3.86 -9.10 -19.61
C GLU A 231 2.43 -8.62 -19.30
N CYS A 232 2.07 -8.53 -18.03
CA CYS A 232 0.76 -7.99 -17.63
C CYS A 232 0.64 -6.49 -17.96
N ALA A 233 1.68 -5.69 -17.76
CA ALA A 233 1.69 -4.28 -18.13
C ALA A 233 1.66 -4.09 -19.66
N LYS A 234 2.37 -4.95 -20.41
CA LYS A 234 2.38 -4.99 -21.87
C LYS A 234 0.98 -5.25 -22.42
N MET A 235 0.28 -6.30 -21.94
CA MET A 235 -1.09 -6.58 -22.35
C MET A 235 -2.04 -5.39 -22.13
N LEU A 236 -1.93 -4.73 -20.99
CA LEU A 236 -2.74 -3.55 -20.68
C LEU A 236 -2.39 -2.38 -21.60
N CYS A 237 -1.12 -2.17 -21.88
CA CYS A 237 -0.61 -1.14 -22.77
C CYS A 237 -1.09 -1.33 -24.21
N GLU A 238 -0.98 -2.56 -24.75
CA GLU A 238 -1.45 -2.93 -26.10
C GLU A 238 -2.96 -2.79 -26.24
N GLN A 239 -3.70 -3.10 -25.17
CA GLN A 239 -5.15 -2.88 -25.16
C GLN A 239 -5.53 -1.41 -25.26
N TYR A 240 -4.71 -0.51 -24.69
CA TYR A 240 -5.01 0.91 -24.63
C TYR A 240 -4.41 1.71 -25.79
N TYR A 241 -3.15 1.42 -26.21
CA TYR A 241 -2.40 2.16 -27.22
C TYR A 241 -2.14 1.37 -28.51
N LEU A 242 -2.60 0.13 -28.63
CA LEU A 242 -2.37 -0.77 -29.79
C LEU A 242 -0.88 -1.12 -30.02
N GLY A 243 -0.01 -0.86 -29.06
CA GLY A 243 1.42 -1.17 -29.12
C GLY A 243 2.07 -1.06 -27.76
N SER A 244 3.28 -1.58 -27.60
CA SER A 244 4.06 -1.51 -26.36
C SER A 244 5.56 -1.53 -26.64
N PRO A 245 6.38 -0.85 -25.83
CA PRO A 245 7.84 -0.97 -25.88
C PRO A 245 8.31 -2.37 -25.49
N GLU A 246 9.34 -2.90 -26.18
CA GLU A 246 9.97 -4.17 -25.83
C GLU A 246 10.80 -4.10 -24.54
N LEU A 247 11.09 -5.25 -23.92
CA LEU A 247 11.88 -5.37 -22.69
C LEU A 247 13.31 -5.79 -23.01
N GLU A 248 14.28 -4.99 -22.56
CA GLU A 248 15.69 -5.39 -22.47
C GLU A 248 16.05 -5.64 -21.01
N LEU A 249 16.24 -6.91 -20.62
CA LEU A 249 16.52 -7.28 -19.24
C LEU A 249 17.97 -7.76 -19.08
N ARG A 250 18.69 -7.18 -18.12
CA ARG A 250 20.05 -7.53 -17.75
C ARG A 250 20.13 -7.90 -16.26
N GLU A 251 20.75 -9.03 -15.98
CA GLU A 251 20.94 -9.57 -14.63
C GLU A 251 22.43 -9.54 -14.23
N ILE A 252 22.70 -9.14 -13.00
CA ILE A 252 24.03 -9.12 -12.41
C ILE A 252 23.93 -9.74 -11.01
N ASN A 253 24.37 -10.98 -10.86
CA ASN A 253 24.49 -11.62 -9.55
C ASN A 253 25.95 -11.56 -9.11
N ALA A 254 26.27 -10.62 -8.17
CA ALA A 254 27.63 -10.46 -7.67
C ALA A 254 28.03 -11.58 -6.69
N LYS A 255 27.09 -12.30 -6.09
CA LYS A 255 27.37 -13.44 -5.21
C LYS A 255 27.78 -14.69 -6.00
N ASN A 256 27.06 -14.97 -7.07
CA ASN A 256 27.33 -16.11 -7.94
C ASN A 256 26.81 -15.85 -9.35
N LYS A 257 27.70 -15.63 -10.31
CA LYS A 257 27.35 -15.27 -11.69
C LYS A 257 26.53 -16.31 -12.44
N SER A 258 26.53 -17.57 -12.00
CA SER A 258 25.82 -18.68 -12.65
C SER A 258 24.49 -19.04 -12.01
N GLN A 259 24.12 -18.39 -10.89
CA GLN A 259 22.87 -18.66 -10.20
C GLN A 259 21.83 -17.57 -10.47
N PRO A 260 20.53 -17.93 -10.51
CA PRO A 260 19.44 -16.96 -10.62
C PRO A 260 19.45 -15.99 -9.42
N ILE A 261 18.80 -14.85 -9.59
CA ILE A 261 18.67 -13.85 -8.53
C ILE A 261 17.47 -14.20 -7.67
N GLU A 262 17.71 -14.84 -6.54
CA GLU A 262 16.71 -15.21 -5.54
C GLU A 262 16.96 -14.47 -4.23
N ILE A 263 15.90 -13.94 -3.62
CA ILE A 263 15.90 -13.36 -2.27
C ILE A 263 14.68 -13.83 -1.48
N SER A 264 14.75 -13.77 -0.15
CA SER A 264 13.55 -13.93 0.67
C SER A 264 12.72 -12.62 0.64
N TYR A 265 11.57 -12.65 -0.02
CA TYR A 265 10.74 -11.46 -0.16
C TYR A 265 9.25 -11.80 -0.33
N VAL A 266 8.39 -10.78 -0.40
CA VAL A 266 6.96 -10.92 -0.71
C VAL A 266 6.77 -10.68 -2.22
N PRO A 267 6.55 -11.73 -3.04
CA PRO A 267 6.47 -11.60 -4.50
C PRO A 267 5.41 -10.60 -4.96
N SER A 268 4.26 -10.55 -4.25
CA SER A 268 3.18 -9.62 -4.58
C SER A 268 3.53 -8.14 -4.35
N HIS A 269 4.40 -7.82 -3.38
CA HIS A 269 4.89 -6.46 -3.17
C HIS A 269 5.84 -6.04 -4.29
N LEU A 270 6.80 -6.92 -4.65
CA LEU A 270 7.71 -6.67 -5.77
C LEU A 270 6.92 -6.52 -7.08
N TYR A 271 6.00 -7.45 -7.34
CA TYR A 271 5.13 -7.40 -8.52
C TYR A 271 4.38 -6.06 -8.63
N HIS A 272 3.74 -5.61 -7.54
CA HIS A 272 3.02 -4.34 -7.54
C HIS A 272 3.93 -3.16 -7.88
N MET A 273 5.10 -3.08 -7.25
CA MET A 273 6.06 -2.00 -7.50
C MET A 273 6.48 -1.94 -8.96
N VAL A 274 6.94 -3.06 -9.52
CA VAL A 274 7.45 -3.09 -10.89
C VAL A 274 6.34 -2.95 -11.92
N PHE A 275 5.14 -3.47 -11.64
CA PHE A 275 3.96 -3.32 -12.52
C PHE A 275 3.55 -1.85 -12.66
N GLU A 276 3.48 -1.10 -11.54
CA GLU A 276 3.18 0.33 -11.58
C GLU A 276 4.26 1.14 -12.31
N LEU A 277 5.53 0.77 -12.13
CA LEU A 277 6.65 1.40 -12.85
C LEU A 277 6.59 1.09 -14.34
N PHE A 278 6.30 -0.15 -14.75
CA PHE A 278 6.15 -0.51 -16.16
C PHE A 278 4.99 0.24 -16.82
N LYS A 279 3.84 0.34 -16.19
CA LYS A 279 2.72 1.12 -16.72
C LYS A 279 3.13 2.58 -16.99
N ASN A 280 3.82 3.19 -16.04
CA ASN A 280 4.26 4.58 -16.17
C ASN A 280 5.30 4.74 -17.28
N ALA A 281 6.30 3.83 -17.35
CA ALA A 281 7.35 3.83 -18.35
C ALA A 281 6.81 3.60 -19.77
N MET A 282 5.92 2.60 -19.94
CA MET A 282 5.29 2.31 -21.22
C MET A 282 4.45 3.49 -21.71
N ARG A 283 3.60 4.01 -20.84
CA ARG A 283 2.77 5.18 -21.15
C ARG A 283 3.62 6.38 -21.59
N ALA A 284 4.63 6.76 -20.78
CA ALA A 284 5.49 7.89 -21.10
C ALA A 284 6.26 7.69 -22.41
N THR A 285 6.76 6.46 -22.65
CA THR A 285 7.48 6.14 -23.89
C THR A 285 6.59 6.28 -25.12
N ILE A 286 5.36 5.77 -25.08
CA ILE A 286 4.44 5.87 -26.22
C ILE A 286 4.02 7.32 -26.44
N GLU A 287 3.59 8.03 -25.39
CA GLU A 287 3.17 9.43 -25.48
C GLU A 287 4.30 10.33 -26.02
N ASN A 288 5.56 10.03 -25.71
CA ASN A 288 6.73 10.77 -26.22
C ASN A 288 7.12 10.41 -27.66
N HIS A 289 6.69 9.26 -28.18
CA HIS A 289 7.07 8.72 -29.49
C HIS A 289 5.87 8.47 -30.41
N GLU A 290 4.79 9.22 -30.26
CA GLU A 290 3.54 9.02 -31.05
C GLU A 290 3.76 9.04 -32.58
N THR A 291 4.77 9.78 -33.06
CA THR A 291 5.08 9.89 -34.51
C THR A 291 6.10 8.87 -34.99
N SER A 292 6.71 8.08 -34.09
CA SER A 292 7.75 7.13 -34.45
C SER A 292 7.16 5.77 -34.85
N SER A 293 7.71 5.18 -35.90
CA SER A 293 7.36 3.80 -36.30
C SER A 293 7.91 2.73 -35.37
N THR A 294 8.91 3.04 -34.56
CA THR A 294 9.56 2.13 -33.60
C THR A 294 9.65 2.78 -32.24
N LEU A 295 9.26 2.01 -31.21
CA LEU A 295 9.36 2.43 -29.81
C LEU A 295 10.71 2.02 -29.23
N PRO A 296 11.43 2.90 -28.49
CA PRO A 296 12.61 2.48 -27.77
C PRO A 296 12.26 1.50 -26.65
N PRO A 297 13.11 0.47 -26.41
CA PRO A 297 12.84 -0.54 -25.40
C PRO A 297 12.95 0.03 -23.99
N ILE A 298 12.18 -0.57 -23.07
CA ILE A 298 12.36 -0.35 -21.64
C ILE A 298 13.52 -1.24 -21.17
N LYS A 299 14.56 -0.62 -20.58
CA LYS A 299 15.72 -1.33 -20.09
C LYS A 299 15.62 -1.60 -18.61
N VAL A 300 15.77 -2.85 -18.23
CA VAL A 300 15.75 -3.28 -16.82
C VAL A 300 17.09 -3.88 -16.45
N MET A 301 17.64 -3.39 -15.34
CA MET A 301 18.84 -3.96 -14.74
C MET A 301 18.51 -4.46 -13.34
N ILE A 302 18.80 -5.72 -13.07
CA ILE A 302 18.68 -6.36 -11.76
C ILE A 302 20.08 -6.65 -11.26
N ALA A 303 20.44 -6.14 -10.09
CA ALA A 303 21.73 -6.34 -9.47
C ALA A 303 21.59 -6.84 -8.03
N LEU A 304 22.07 -8.05 -7.75
CA LEU A 304 22.15 -8.62 -6.41
C LEU A 304 23.56 -8.48 -5.87
N GLY A 305 23.72 -7.64 -4.85
CA GLY A 305 24.94 -7.48 -4.08
C GLY A 305 25.01 -8.40 -2.85
N GLY A 306 25.93 -8.11 -1.93
CA GLY A 306 26.07 -8.82 -0.66
C GLY A 306 24.89 -8.56 0.30
N GLU A 307 24.43 -7.33 0.39
CA GLU A 307 23.43 -6.87 1.35
C GLU A 307 22.12 -6.40 0.71
N ASP A 308 22.21 -5.86 -0.52
CA ASP A 308 21.08 -5.23 -1.20
C ASP A 308 20.79 -5.85 -2.56
N LEU A 309 19.52 -5.81 -2.94
CA LEU A 309 19.02 -6.01 -4.29
C LEU A 309 18.62 -4.67 -4.87
N SER A 310 19.11 -4.36 -6.07
CA SER A 310 18.71 -3.17 -6.82
C SER A 310 18.01 -3.56 -8.12
N VAL A 311 16.85 -2.96 -8.41
CA VAL A 311 16.14 -3.08 -9.68
C VAL A 311 16.01 -1.69 -10.28
N LYS A 312 16.63 -1.48 -11.45
CA LYS A 312 16.58 -0.23 -12.19
C LYS A 312 15.77 -0.41 -13.47
N ILE A 313 14.75 0.42 -13.68
CA ILE A 313 13.90 0.45 -14.87
C ILE A 313 14.12 1.81 -15.55
N CYS A 314 14.56 1.80 -16.80
CA CYS A 314 14.87 2.99 -17.58
C CYS A 314 13.89 3.11 -18.75
N ASP A 315 13.23 4.24 -18.90
CA ASP A 315 12.40 4.58 -20.04
C ASP A 315 13.00 5.67 -20.92
N ARG A 316 12.35 5.94 -22.04
CA ARG A 316 12.64 7.02 -22.99
C ARG A 316 11.42 7.94 -23.17
N GLY A 317 10.68 8.13 -22.11
CA GLY A 317 9.42 8.89 -22.08
C GLY A 317 9.60 10.41 -21.97
N GLY A 318 10.78 10.97 -22.32
CA GLY A 318 11.02 12.40 -22.28
C GLY A 318 11.28 13.00 -20.89
N GLY A 319 11.18 12.18 -19.84
CA GLY A 319 11.45 12.59 -18.45
C GLY A 319 10.46 13.62 -17.90
N VAL A 320 10.77 14.17 -16.75
CA VAL A 320 9.98 15.24 -16.10
C VAL A 320 10.89 16.35 -15.61
N PRO A 321 10.44 17.62 -15.63
CA PRO A 321 11.18 18.73 -15.06
C PRO A 321 11.53 18.51 -13.59
N PHE A 322 12.75 18.90 -13.17
CA PHE A 322 13.26 18.74 -11.82
C PHE A 322 12.26 19.24 -10.75
N ARG A 323 11.63 20.41 -10.96
CA ARG A 323 10.64 21.02 -10.07
C ARG A 323 9.39 20.16 -9.81
N LYS A 324 9.15 19.12 -10.61
CA LYS A 324 7.97 18.23 -10.49
C LYS A 324 8.28 16.91 -9.79
N ILE A 325 9.55 16.59 -9.51
CA ILE A 325 9.97 15.28 -8.97
C ILE A 325 9.27 14.98 -7.65
N ASP A 326 9.28 15.94 -6.71
CA ASP A 326 8.67 15.75 -5.40
C ASP A 326 7.16 15.50 -5.49
N ARG A 327 6.51 16.07 -6.51
CA ARG A 327 5.07 15.89 -6.75
C ARG A 327 4.72 14.50 -7.28
N LEU A 328 5.66 13.76 -7.88
CA LEU A 328 5.37 12.42 -8.43
C LEU A 328 4.99 11.40 -7.37
N PHE A 329 5.42 11.62 -6.12
CA PHE A 329 5.04 10.81 -4.96
C PHE A 329 3.88 11.40 -4.15
N SER A 330 3.26 12.48 -4.62
CA SER A 330 2.11 13.09 -3.95
C SER A 330 0.80 12.42 -4.37
N TYR A 331 -0.04 12.06 -3.39
CA TYR A 331 -1.39 11.53 -3.63
C TYR A 331 -2.34 12.55 -4.27
N MET A 332 -2.00 13.84 -4.18
CA MET A 332 -2.80 14.93 -4.75
C MET A 332 -2.41 15.25 -6.21
N TYR A 333 -1.41 14.57 -6.77
CA TYR A 333 -0.88 14.84 -8.09
C TYR A 333 -1.08 13.65 -9.04
N SER A 334 -1.74 13.89 -10.16
CA SER A 334 -1.81 12.95 -11.28
C SER A 334 -1.76 13.71 -12.59
N THR A 335 -1.03 13.19 -13.56
CA THR A 335 -1.02 13.69 -14.95
C THR A 335 -2.05 12.98 -15.82
N ALA A 336 -2.67 11.91 -15.29
CA ALA A 336 -3.68 11.15 -16.02
C ALA A 336 -5.06 11.84 -15.96
N PRO A 337 -5.88 11.68 -17.01
CA PRO A 337 -7.28 12.08 -16.95
C PRO A 337 -7.99 11.32 -15.81
N ARG A 338 -8.90 12.01 -15.11
CA ARG A 338 -9.66 11.39 -14.01
C ARG A 338 -10.51 10.26 -14.56
N PRO A 339 -10.57 9.10 -13.89
CA PRO A 339 -11.52 8.07 -14.23
C PRO A 339 -12.93 8.61 -14.04
N THR A 340 -13.74 8.63 -15.10
CA THR A 340 -15.16 8.97 -15.02
C THR A 340 -15.91 7.80 -14.41
N ILE A 341 -16.62 8.06 -13.31
CA ILE A 341 -17.49 7.07 -12.67
C ILE A 341 -18.60 6.69 -13.67
N GLY A 342 -18.58 5.46 -14.17
CA GLY A 342 -19.57 4.94 -15.13
C GLY A 342 -19.01 4.41 -16.45
N ASP A 343 -17.77 4.68 -16.79
CA ASP A 343 -17.15 4.12 -18.00
C ASP A 343 -16.46 2.79 -17.70
N HIS A 344 -17.27 1.74 -17.52
CA HIS A 344 -16.80 0.37 -17.26
C HIS A 344 -16.11 -0.30 -18.47
N GLN A 345 -16.05 0.38 -19.62
CA GLN A 345 -15.53 -0.23 -20.85
C GLN A 345 -14.04 -0.01 -21.08
N ARG A 346 -13.39 0.90 -20.37
CA ARG A 346 -11.94 1.12 -20.48
C ARG A 346 -11.33 1.22 -19.10
N THR A 347 -10.67 0.16 -18.62
CA THR A 347 -9.81 0.24 -17.44
C THR A 347 -8.68 1.22 -17.77
N PRO A 348 -8.63 2.42 -17.16
CA PRO A 348 -7.61 3.39 -17.51
C PRO A 348 -6.23 2.83 -17.17
N MET A 349 -5.25 2.99 -18.06
CA MET A 349 -3.86 2.62 -17.81
C MET A 349 -3.27 3.40 -16.62
N ALA A 350 -3.90 4.52 -16.26
CA ALA A 350 -3.58 5.34 -15.09
C ALA A 350 -4.77 5.41 -14.13
N GLY A 351 -4.52 5.10 -12.86
CA GLY A 351 -5.50 5.21 -11.78
C GLY A 351 -5.52 6.60 -11.12
N PHE A 352 -5.90 6.65 -9.84
CA PHE A 352 -6.03 7.88 -9.03
C PHE A 352 -4.70 8.66 -8.78
N GLY A 353 -3.56 8.24 -9.34
CA GLY A 353 -2.23 8.80 -9.04
C GLY A 353 -1.56 8.17 -7.81
N TYR A 354 -2.10 7.11 -7.27
CA TYR A 354 -1.63 6.46 -6.04
C TYR A 354 -0.58 5.35 -6.30
N GLY A 355 -0.34 4.97 -7.55
CA GLY A 355 0.58 3.89 -7.90
C GLY A 355 2.00 4.11 -7.39
N LEU A 356 2.62 5.24 -7.72
CA LEU A 356 3.99 5.56 -7.29
C LEU A 356 4.12 5.75 -5.77
N PRO A 357 3.28 6.56 -5.09
CA PRO A 357 3.33 6.69 -3.64
C PRO A 357 3.22 5.34 -2.92
N ILE A 358 2.25 4.51 -3.29
CA ILE A 358 2.05 3.19 -2.65
C ILE A 358 3.20 2.23 -2.98
N SER A 359 3.73 2.24 -4.21
CA SER A 359 4.91 1.43 -4.58
C SER A 359 6.12 1.80 -3.72
N ARG A 360 6.34 3.09 -3.44
CA ARG A 360 7.39 3.54 -2.53
C ARG A 360 7.18 3.05 -1.09
N LEU A 361 5.92 3.02 -0.63
CA LEU A 361 5.61 2.45 0.69
C LEU A 361 5.90 0.95 0.76
N TYR A 362 5.60 0.17 -0.30
CA TYR A 362 5.96 -1.23 -0.35
C TYR A 362 7.48 -1.46 -0.27
N ALA A 363 8.28 -0.64 -0.97
CA ALA A 363 9.73 -0.71 -0.84
C ALA A 363 10.19 -0.36 0.57
N ARG A 364 9.66 0.73 1.14
CA ARG A 364 10.02 1.23 2.48
C ARG A 364 9.55 0.34 3.61
N TYR A 365 8.55 -0.49 3.38
CA TYR A 365 8.00 -1.35 4.42
C TYR A 365 9.03 -2.28 5.04
N PHE A 366 9.95 -2.81 4.23
CA PHE A 366 11.08 -3.63 4.68
C PHE A 366 12.43 -2.90 4.55
N GLN A 367 12.49 -1.62 4.92
CA GLN A 367 13.71 -0.82 4.98
C GLN A 367 14.41 -0.60 3.62
N GLY A 368 13.69 -0.78 2.52
CA GLY A 368 14.14 -0.38 1.18
C GLY A 368 13.71 1.04 0.83
N ASP A 369 13.87 1.41 -0.45
CA ASP A 369 13.31 2.65 -1.02
C ASP A 369 13.03 2.51 -2.51
N LEU A 370 12.22 3.43 -3.06
CA LEU A 370 11.98 3.62 -4.47
C LEU A 370 12.23 5.08 -4.81
N GLN A 371 13.12 5.33 -5.76
CA GLN A 371 13.53 6.66 -6.18
C GLN A 371 13.41 6.80 -7.70
N LEU A 372 13.14 8.02 -8.16
CA LEU A 372 13.04 8.39 -9.56
C LEU A 372 14.14 9.38 -9.91
N TYR A 373 14.80 9.16 -11.03
CA TYR A 373 15.85 10.01 -11.58
C TYR A 373 15.46 10.43 -12.99
N PRO A 374 14.57 11.42 -13.15
CA PRO A 374 14.19 11.91 -14.46
C PRO A 374 15.28 12.79 -15.06
N MET A 375 15.45 12.67 -16.37
CA MET A 375 16.24 13.58 -17.21
C MET A 375 15.29 14.20 -18.23
N GLU A 376 14.97 15.47 -18.04
CA GLU A 376 14.06 16.22 -18.92
C GLU A 376 14.59 16.22 -20.36
N GLY A 377 13.72 15.91 -21.33
CA GLY A 377 14.04 15.74 -22.74
C GLY A 377 14.57 14.35 -23.11
N TYR A 378 14.75 13.42 -22.16
CA TYR A 378 15.31 12.11 -22.43
C TYR A 378 14.48 10.95 -21.90
N GLY A 379 14.31 10.83 -20.58
CA GLY A 379 13.59 9.72 -19.98
C GLY A 379 13.71 9.71 -18.45
N THR A 380 13.24 8.64 -17.84
CA THR A 380 13.29 8.47 -16.38
C THR A 380 13.93 7.13 -16.02
N ASP A 381 14.83 7.15 -15.04
CA ASP A 381 15.36 5.97 -14.37
C ASP A 381 14.61 5.80 -13.02
N ALA A 382 13.87 4.71 -12.86
CA ALA A 382 13.26 4.33 -11.59
C ALA A 382 14.12 3.25 -10.92
N VAL A 383 14.47 3.45 -9.67
CA VAL A 383 15.35 2.55 -8.91
C VAL A 383 14.65 2.07 -7.65
N ILE A 384 14.47 0.76 -7.53
CA ILE A 384 14.01 0.08 -6.33
C ILE A 384 15.24 -0.51 -5.64
N GLN A 385 15.42 -0.23 -4.35
CA GLN A 385 16.45 -0.81 -3.51
C GLN A 385 15.80 -1.59 -2.38
N LEU A 386 16.16 -2.86 -2.23
CA LEU A 386 15.59 -3.77 -1.23
C LEU A 386 16.73 -4.44 -0.45
N LYS A 387 16.50 -4.74 0.83
CA LYS A 387 17.41 -5.55 1.62
C LYS A 387 17.36 -7.00 1.17
N ALA A 388 18.53 -7.57 0.82
CA ALA A 388 18.65 -8.96 0.38
C ALA A 388 18.80 -9.94 1.57
N LEU A 389 19.10 -9.42 2.77
CA LEU A 389 19.24 -10.22 3.99
C LEU A 389 17.93 -10.18 4.79
N SER A 390 17.37 -11.34 5.09
CA SER A 390 16.10 -11.46 5.84
C SER A 390 16.19 -10.95 7.28
N THR A 391 17.40 -10.90 7.86
CA THR A 391 17.65 -10.34 9.20
C THR A 391 17.53 -8.81 9.23
N ASP A 392 17.89 -8.15 8.14
CA ASP A 392 17.96 -6.69 8.03
C ASP A 392 16.67 -6.10 7.47
N SER A 393 15.82 -6.96 6.89
CA SER A 393 14.49 -6.63 6.38
C SER A 393 13.49 -6.59 7.54
N VAL A 394 13.41 -5.47 8.25
CA VAL A 394 12.49 -5.25 9.39
C VAL A 394 11.36 -4.33 8.98
N GLU A 395 10.14 -4.60 9.46
CA GLU A 395 8.98 -3.74 9.22
C GLU A 395 9.24 -2.30 9.65
N LYS A 396 8.89 -1.34 8.80
CA LYS A 396 8.85 0.09 9.15
C LYS A 396 7.40 0.46 9.48
N LEU A 397 7.11 0.59 10.77
CA LEU A 397 5.76 0.86 11.24
C LEU A 397 5.61 2.30 11.73
N PRO A 398 4.50 2.99 11.39
CA PRO A 398 4.17 4.28 11.99
C PRO A 398 3.76 4.08 13.45
N VAL A 399 4.26 4.96 14.32
CA VAL A 399 3.91 4.97 15.74
C VAL A 399 3.11 6.22 16.06
N PHE A 400 1.90 6.05 16.58
CA PHE A 400 1.10 7.18 17.07
C PHE A 400 1.65 7.66 18.42
N ASN A 401 2.33 8.80 18.44
CA ASN A 401 2.96 9.39 19.62
C ASN A 401 2.81 10.92 19.64
N GLN A 402 3.40 11.56 20.66
CA GLN A 402 3.37 13.02 20.80
C GLN A 402 4.02 13.77 19.63
N THR A 403 5.04 13.18 18.99
CA THR A 403 5.68 13.77 17.80
C THR A 403 4.76 13.75 16.60
N ALA A 404 4.09 12.62 16.35
CA ALA A 404 3.06 12.53 15.30
C ALA A 404 1.93 13.54 15.56
N LEU A 405 1.45 13.65 16.82
CA LEU A 405 0.41 14.61 17.19
C LEU A 405 0.85 16.07 16.96
N ARG A 406 2.10 16.39 17.26
CA ARG A 406 2.68 17.73 16.99
C ARG A 406 2.73 18.03 15.51
N HIS A 407 3.10 17.07 14.68
CA HIS A 407 3.14 17.25 13.21
C HIS A 407 1.76 17.66 12.66
N TYR A 408 0.69 17.00 13.10
CA TYR A 408 -0.68 17.38 12.68
C TYR A 408 -1.14 18.76 13.20
N LYS A 409 -0.63 19.20 14.36
CA LYS A 409 -1.05 20.48 14.98
C LYS A 409 -0.23 21.69 14.57
N PHE A 410 1.04 21.51 14.31
CA PHE A 410 1.99 22.61 14.19
C PHE A 410 2.80 22.51 12.90
N ASN A 411 2.47 22.08 11.84
CA ASN A 411 3.14 22.16 10.54
C ASN A 411 4.52 22.86 10.55
N GLN A 412 5.35 22.63 11.54
CA GLN A 412 6.70 23.16 11.66
C GLN A 412 7.65 22.21 10.92
N GLU A 413 7.83 22.45 9.62
CA GLU A 413 9.18 22.38 9.09
C GLU A 413 9.91 23.55 9.76
N ALA A 414 10.91 23.27 10.60
CA ALA A 414 11.88 24.27 10.97
C ALA A 414 12.65 24.60 9.68
N ASP A 415 12.22 25.65 9.00
CA ASP A 415 12.89 26.22 7.83
C ASP A 415 14.11 26.96 8.37
N ASP A 416 15.20 26.23 8.67
CA ASP A 416 16.51 26.80 9.00
C ASP A 416 17.20 27.40 7.76
N TRP A 417 16.50 27.49 6.64
CA TRP A 417 17.01 27.99 5.37
C TRP A 417 16.53 29.39 5.07
N CYS A 418 17.43 30.25 4.56
CA CYS A 418 17.06 31.57 4.07
C CYS A 418 16.08 31.46 2.88
N VAL A 419 14.87 31.99 3.04
CA VAL A 419 13.94 32.18 1.92
C VAL A 419 14.40 33.39 1.12
N PRO A 420 14.60 33.29 -0.22
CA PRO A 420 14.92 34.43 -1.06
C PRO A 420 13.85 35.52 -0.92
N SER A 421 14.23 36.72 -0.47
CA SER A 421 13.32 37.85 -0.42
C SER A 421 12.91 38.23 -1.84
N LYS A 422 11.63 38.53 -2.07
CA LYS A 422 11.13 39.06 -3.35
C LYS A 422 11.62 40.47 -3.63
N GLU A 423 12.07 41.18 -2.58
CA GLU A 423 12.64 42.50 -2.67
C GLU A 423 14.14 42.44 -2.43
N PRO A 424 14.99 42.94 -3.35
CA PRO A 424 16.43 42.98 -3.14
C PRO A 424 16.74 43.89 -1.95
N LEU A 425 17.42 43.33 -0.95
CA LEU A 425 17.95 44.09 0.18
C LEU A 425 18.86 45.21 -0.37
N ASN A 426 18.54 46.45 -0.03
CA ASN A 426 19.40 47.58 -0.36
C ASN A 426 20.67 47.55 0.52
N LEU A 427 21.74 46.96 -0.02
CA LEU A 427 23.04 46.85 0.67
C LEU A 427 23.61 48.20 1.10
N ALA A 428 23.19 49.32 0.50
CA ALA A 428 23.59 50.66 0.92
C ALA A 428 22.99 51.06 2.28
N ALA A 429 21.76 50.62 2.58
CA ALA A 429 21.13 50.85 3.89
C ALA A 429 21.83 50.08 5.04
N TYR A 430 22.41 48.90 4.75
CA TYR A 430 23.15 48.11 5.75
C TYR A 430 24.52 48.70 6.10
N LYS A 431 25.15 49.44 5.19
CA LYS A 431 26.43 50.14 5.45
C LYS A 431 26.23 51.45 6.20
N ALA A 432 25.05 52.04 6.22
CA ALA A 432 24.74 53.27 6.92
C ALA A 432 24.39 53.04 8.43
N ALA A 433 24.13 51.77 8.82
CA ALA A 433 23.78 51.39 10.21
C ALA A 433 24.97 50.90 11.04
N LYS A 434 26.19 50.97 10.51
CA LYS A 434 27.46 50.78 11.21
C LYS A 434 28.24 52.11 11.29
#